data_bdc44dcfa113db5d22932d4e5c044c2e
#
_entry.id   bdc44dcfa113db5d22932d4e5c044c2e
#
_cell.length_a   1.000
_cell.length_b   1.000
_cell.length_c   1.000
_cell.angle_alpha   90.00
_cell.angle_beta   90.00
_cell.angle_gamma   90.00
#
_symmetry.space_group_name_H-M   'P 1'
#
loop_
_entity.id
_entity.type
_entity.pdbx_description
1 polymer ?
#
loop_
_entity_poly.entity_id
_entity_poly.type
_entity_poly.pdbx_seq_one_letter_code
_entity_poly.pdbx_strand_id
1 'polypeptide(L)'
;MKEKSTEGTAESRPVWESLEAFARQGVQRLLQQLLEEEVEHALGRRRYERREGVDAAPGYRNGVGKPRRLSMSGGTITVHRPRVRGLESRFESRLLPLFKRRTEEVGRLLPELYLHGLAHGDFDLALRGLLGAAAPLSTASIARLKAGWQTEYETWKRRRLDELEPVYVWADGIYVKAGLEKDKAAMLVLIAALRDGRKVVLAVESGYRESTESWAALLRDLKARGLRAPRLLIADGHLGIWGAVRAVFPTVGEQRCWNHRIVNVLDALPKKLQAEARELLTKIPYAETRTEAERQKREFQAWATRKGAATAGRRLDEDWERLVTFYAFPKAHWKHLRTTNVVESPFAAVRLRTAAAKRFKKVENATAVIWKTLLVAEQSFRRLDAPELLPEVAEGVAYVNGERAKRGNEKAAA
;
A
#
# COMPACT_ATOMS: atom_id res chain seq x y z
N MET A 1 -35.60 64.66 34.16
CA MET A 1 -34.72 64.35 33.04
C MET A 1 -34.30 62.88 33.20
N LYS A 2 -34.80 62.01 32.34
CA LYS A 2 -34.36 60.56 32.29
C LYS A 2 -33.41 60.42 31.15
N GLU A 3 -32.16 60.08 31.48
CA GLU A 3 -31.16 59.70 30.49
C GLU A 3 -31.53 58.35 29.88
N LYS A 4 -31.63 58.31 28.55
CA LYS A 4 -31.73 57.09 27.78
C LYS A 4 -30.31 56.53 27.60
N SER A 5 -30.01 55.44 28.27
CA SER A 5 -28.86 54.62 28.00
C SER A 5 -29.04 53.96 26.64
N THR A 6 -28.19 54.32 25.68
CA THR A 6 -28.00 53.62 24.40
C THR A 6 -27.26 52.34 24.68
N GLU A 7 -27.94 51.19 24.73
CA GLU A 7 -27.32 49.88 24.65
C GLU A 7 -26.73 49.74 23.23
N GLY A 8 -25.41 49.90 23.17
CA GLY A 8 -24.64 49.50 22.01
C GLY A 8 -24.69 47.97 21.88
N THR A 9 -25.30 47.49 20.81
CA THR A 9 -25.20 46.08 20.41
C THR A 9 -23.76 45.72 20.26
N ALA A 10 -23.19 44.98 21.24
CA ALA A 10 -21.89 44.35 21.12
C ALA A 10 -21.98 43.33 19.97
N GLU A 11 -21.41 43.68 18.82
CA GLU A 11 -21.11 42.70 17.77
C GLU A 11 -20.24 41.61 18.38
N SER A 12 -20.86 40.47 18.66
CA SER A 12 -20.14 39.31 19.19
C SER A 12 -19.05 38.91 18.19
N ARG A 13 -17.79 38.95 18.63
CA ARG A 13 -16.66 38.42 17.84
C ARG A 13 -16.95 36.98 17.45
N PRO A 14 -16.84 36.62 16.16
CA PRO A 14 -17.11 35.25 15.72
C PRO A 14 -16.16 34.28 16.42
N VAL A 15 -16.71 33.31 17.12
CA VAL A 15 -15.95 32.14 17.63
C VAL A 15 -15.63 31.25 16.43
N TRP A 16 -14.58 30.44 16.50
CA TRP A 16 -14.18 29.54 15.39
C TRP A 16 -15.33 28.73 14.78
N GLU A 17 -16.24 28.21 15.62
CA GLU A 17 -17.42 27.47 15.15
C GLU A 17 -18.37 28.35 14.30
N SER A 18 -18.48 29.64 14.58
CA SER A 18 -19.29 30.57 13.78
C SER A 18 -18.62 30.94 12.46
N LEU A 19 -17.28 30.96 12.39
CA LEU A 19 -16.55 31.24 11.16
C LEU A 19 -16.70 30.10 10.14
N GLU A 20 -16.56 28.85 10.55
CA GLU A 20 -16.79 27.69 9.68
C GLU A 20 -18.25 27.59 9.22
N ALA A 21 -19.21 27.87 10.11
CA ALA A 21 -20.63 27.93 9.76
C ALA A 21 -20.92 29.05 8.75
N PHE A 22 -20.33 30.22 8.93
CA PHE A 22 -20.42 31.34 8.02
C PHE A 22 -19.81 30.99 6.64
N ALA A 23 -18.62 30.41 6.61
CA ALA A 23 -17.98 29.99 5.38
C ALA A 23 -18.82 28.95 4.62
N ARG A 24 -19.39 27.97 5.31
CA ARG A 24 -20.30 26.98 4.71
C ARG A 24 -21.53 27.58 4.12
N GLN A 25 -22.17 28.56 4.82
CA GLN A 25 -23.32 29.28 4.32
C GLN A 25 -22.95 30.13 3.10
N GLY A 26 -21.77 30.76 3.10
CA GLY A 26 -21.25 31.52 1.97
C GLY A 26 -21.08 30.63 0.73
N VAL A 27 -20.44 29.50 0.87
CA VAL A 27 -20.25 28.51 -0.22
C VAL A 27 -21.59 27.94 -0.69
N GLN A 28 -22.53 27.65 0.22
CA GLN A 28 -23.87 27.19 -0.14
C GLN A 28 -24.64 28.23 -0.97
N ARG A 29 -24.62 29.51 -0.58
CA ARG A 29 -25.25 30.59 -1.33
C ARG A 29 -24.64 30.78 -2.71
N LEU A 30 -23.31 30.83 -2.77
CA LEU A 30 -22.55 30.91 -4.04
C LEU A 30 -22.90 29.79 -4.99
N LEU A 31 -22.86 28.54 -4.51
CA LEU A 31 -23.18 27.38 -5.34
C LEU A 31 -24.65 27.41 -5.82
N GLN A 32 -25.58 27.84 -4.96
CA GLN A 32 -26.99 27.97 -5.34
C GLN A 32 -27.18 29.04 -6.42
N GLN A 33 -26.46 30.15 -6.32
CA GLN A 33 -26.47 31.23 -7.33
C GLN A 33 -25.91 30.71 -8.66
N LEU A 34 -24.76 30.05 -8.67
CA LEU A 34 -24.17 29.50 -9.88
C LEU A 34 -25.05 28.44 -10.56
N LEU A 35 -25.79 27.65 -9.78
CA LEU A 35 -26.80 26.73 -10.33
C LEU A 35 -27.97 27.42 -11.00
N GLU A 36 -28.39 28.62 -10.51
CA GLU A 36 -29.41 29.45 -11.16
C GLU A 36 -28.85 30.11 -12.43
N GLU A 37 -27.59 30.57 -12.40
CA GLU A 37 -26.91 31.13 -13.59
C GLU A 37 -26.78 30.10 -14.71
N GLU A 38 -26.46 28.83 -14.40
CA GLU A 38 -26.48 27.75 -15.39
C GLU A 38 -27.85 27.59 -16.06
N VAL A 39 -28.93 27.75 -15.29
CA VAL A 39 -30.29 27.67 -15.83
C VAL A 39 -30.63 28.92 -16.67
N GLU A 40 -30.19 30.11 -16.26
CA GLU A 40 -30.34 31.32 -17.04
C GLU A 40 -29.65 31.21 -18.40
N HIS A 41 -28.42 30.72 -18.38
CA HIS A 41 -27.67 30.46 -19.61
C HIS A 41 -28.37 29.42 -20.51
N ALA A 42 -28.86 28.33 -19.93
CA ALA A 42 -29.55 27.27 -20.69
C ALA A 42 -30.90 27.72 -21.28
N LEU A 43 -31.56 28.66 -20.66
CA LEU A 43 -32.86 29.19 -21.11
C LEU A 43 -32.72 30.48 -21.91
N GLY A 44 -31.56 31.14 -21.94
CA GLY A 44 -31.34 32.45 -22.57
C GLY A 44 -32.11 33.59 -21.92
N ARG A 45 -32.59 33.41 -20.67
CA ARG A 45 -33.39 34.44 -19.96
C ARG A 45 -33.27 34.32 -18.44
N ARG A 46 -33.42 35.47 -17.78
CA ARG A 46 -33.36 35.57 -16.31
C ARG A 46 -34.62 34.99 -15.64
N ARG A 47 -34.55 34.84 -14.32
CA ARG A 47 -35.73 34.46 -13.53
C ARG A 47 -36.80 35.56 -13.59
N TYR A 48 -38.07 35.16 -13.78
CA TYR A 48 -39.23 36.01 -13.94
C TYR A 48 -39.32 36.80 -15.28
N GLU A 49 -38.33 36.68 -16.15
CA GLU A 49 -38.36 37.23 -17.49
C GLU A 49 -39.26 36.37 -18.39
N ARG A 50 -40.18 37.04 -19.09
CA ARG A 50 -41.11 36.37 -20.02
C ARG A 50 -40.41 36.03 -21.33
N ARG A 51 -40.88 35.01 -21.98
CA ARG A 51 -40.39 34.64 -23.32
C ARG A 51 -40.85 35.73 -24.32
N GLU A 52 -39.90 36.29 -25.06
CA GLU A 52 -40.18 37.47 -25.95
C GLU A 52 -40.98 37.09 -27.22
N GLY A 53 -40.97 35.80 -27.64
CA GLY A 53 -41.71 35.33 -28.80
C GLY A 53 -41.69 33.82 -28.94
N VAL A 54 -42.40 33.31 -29.93
CA VAL A 54 -42.51 31.88 -30.20
C VAL A 54 -41.15 31.28 -30.61
N ASP A 55 -40.33 32.11 -31.29
CA ASP A 55 -38.99 31.74 -31.81
C ASP A 55 -37.88 31.88 -30.75
N ALA A 56 -38.18 32.40 -29.56
CA ALA A 56 -37.21 32.48 -28.50
C ALA A 56 -36.86 31.09 -27.94
N ALA A 57 -35.67 30.94 -27.35
CA ALA A 57 -35.12 29.68 -26.85
C ALA A 57 -36.18 28.85 -26.09
N PRO A 58 -36.36 27.57 -26.48
CA PRO A 58 -37.35 26.69 -25.86
C PRO A 58 -37.00 26.40 -24.40
N GLY A 59 -37.95 25.88 -23.66
CA GLY A 59 -37.76 25.47 -22.29
C GLY A 59 -38.29 26.44 -21.24
N TYR A 60 -38.49 25.92 -20.05
CA TYR A 60 -38.99 26.68 -18.90
C TYR A 60 -38.51 26.09 -17.58
N ARG A 61 -38.43 26.94 -16.55
CA ARG A 61 -38.13 26.50 -15.18
C ARG A 61 -39.26 25.63 -14.63
N ASN A 62 -38.94 24.52 -14.01
CA ASN A 62 -39.90 23.58 -13.43
C ASN A 62 -39.61 23.36 -11.94
N GLY A 63 -39.46 24.45 -11.20
CA GLY A 63 -39.17 24.43 -9.77
C GLY A 63 -37.80 23.87 -9.45
N VAL A 64 -37.65 23.37 -8.23
CA VAL A 64 -36.39 22.78 -7.72
C VAL A 64 -36.58 21.31 -7.37
N GLY A 65 -35.50 20.59 -7.41
CA GLY A 65 -35.46 19.19 -6.98
C GLY A 65 -35.47 19.04 -5.46
N LYS A 66 -35.59 17.80 -4.98
CA LYS A 66 -35.41 17.51 -3.55
C LYS A 66 -34.07 18.04 -3.06
N PRO A 67 -33.98 18.53 -1.80
CA PRO A 67 -32.73 18.96 -1.21
C PRO A 67 -31.65 17.89 -1.35
N ARG A 68 -30.45 18.28 -1.78
CA ARG A 68 -29.31 17.39 -1.92
C ARG A 68 -28.21 17.82 -0.98
N ARG A 69 -27.74 16.90 -0.16
CA ARG A 69 -26.56 17.09 0.68
C ARG A 69 -25.31 16.85 -0.15
N LEU A 70 -24.36 17.78 -0.10
CA LEU A 70 -23.06 17.73 -0.75
C LEU A 70 -21.97 17.87 0.32
N SER A 71 -21.14 16.84 0.47
CA SER A 71 -19.98 16.88 1.37
C SER A 71 -18.78 17.46 0.65
N MET A 72 -18.13 18.42 1.29
CA MET A 72 -16.93 19.12 0.86
C MET A 72 -15.91 19.09 2.01
N SER A 73 -14.66 19.47 1.76
CA SER A 73 -13.59 19.55 2.78
C SER A 73 -13.98 20.45 3.96
N GLY A 74 -14.69 21.55 3.72
CA GLY A 74 -15.19 22.47 4.74
C GLY A 74 -16.52 22.06 5.39
N GLY A 75 -17.02 20.84 5.18
CA GLY A 75 -18.25 20.32 5.75
C GLY A 75 -19.34 20.00 4.72
N THR A 76 -20.55 19.69 5.21
CA THR A 76 -21.68 19.33 4.35
C THR A 76 -22.66 20.50 4.19
N ILE A 77 -22.97 20.82 2.95
CA ILE A 77 -23.98 21.84 2.57
C ILE A 77 -25.22 21.18 1.95
N THR A 78 -26.33 21.90 1.96
CA THR A 78 -27.57 21.48 1.30
C THR A 78 -27.85 22.38 0.11
N VAL A 79 -27.99 21.80 -1.08
CA VAL A 79 -28.24 22.50 -2.32
C VAL A 79 -29.56 22.06 -2.95
N HIS A 80 -30.24 22.99 -3.61
CA HIS A 80 -31.49 22.77 -4.33
C HIS A 80 -31.20 22.84 -5.84
N ARG A 81 -31.23 21.70 -6.51
CA ARG A 81 -30.97 21.66 -7.96
C ARG A 81 -32.17 22.19 -8.72
N PRO A 82 -32.02 23.25 -9.54
CA PRO A 82 -33.10 23.73 -10.42
C PRO A 82 -33.50 22.64 -11.43
N ARG A 83 -34.75 22.66 -11.84
CA ARG A 83 -35.25 21.77 -12.89
C ARG A 83 -35.69 22.61 -14.09
N VAL A 84 -35.36 22.12 -15.26
CA VAL A 84 -35.74 22.70 -16.55
C VAL A 84 -36.49 21.67 -17.36
N ARG A 85 -37.53 22.10 -18.08
CA ARG A 85 -38.32 21.27 -19.03
C ARG A 85 -38.42 21.96 -20.36
N GLY A 86 -38.82 21.22 -21.41
CA GLY A 86 -39.10 21.76 -22.73
C GLY A 86 -37.85 22.16 -23.52
N LEU A 87 -36.67 21.70 -23.15
CA LEU A 87 -35.48 21.75 -23.97
C LEU A 87 -35.43 20.54 -24.90
N GLU A 88 -34.74 20.65 -26.03
CA GLU A 88 -34.49 19.53 -26.96
C GLU A 88 -33.69 18.42 -26.28
N SER A 89 -32.72 18.78 -25.47
CA SER A 89 -31.94 17.83 -24.65
C SER A 89 -32.22 18.06 -23.16
N ARG A 90 -32.06 17.03 -22.36
CA ARG A 90 -32.21 17.12 -20.91
C ARG A 90 -31.20 18.08 -20.31
N PHE A 91 -31.65 19.05 -19.52
CA PHE A 91 -30.75 19.93 -18.78
C PHE A 91 -29.96 19.14 -17.73
N GLU A 92 -28.64 19.18 -17.83
CA GLU A 92 -27.70 18.63 -16.86
C GLU A 92 -26.74 19.71 -16.38
N SER A 93 -26.73 19.96 -15.06
CA SER A 93 -25.82 20.91 -14.46
C SER A 93 -24.37 20.39 -14.56
N ARG A 94 -23.47 21.23 -15.04
CA ARG A 94 -22.00 20.96 -15.07
C ARG A 94 -21.39 21.09 -13.69
N LEU A 95 -21.89 22.01 -12.87
CA LEU A 95 -21.43 22.26 -11.50
C LEU A 95 -21.83 21.11 -10.56
N LEU A 96 -23.06 20.61 -10.68
CA LEU A 96 -23.60 19.56 -9.83
C LEU A 96 -24.20 18.42 -10.66
N PRO A 97 -23.39 17.54 -11.25
CA PRO A 97 -23.86 16.40 -12.02
C PRO A 97 -24.82 15.51 -11.25
N LEU A 98 -25.64 14.74 -11.98
CA LEU A 98 -26.55 13.75 -11.39
C LEU A 98 -25.78 12.80 -10.47
N PHE A 99 -26.36 12.53 -9.30
CA PHE A 99 -25.81 11.61 -8.29
C PHE A 99 -24.54 12.03 -7.57
N LYS A 100 -23.88 13.16 -7.91
CA LYS A 100 -22.72 13.65 -7.17
C LYS A 100 -23.17 14.16 -5.80
N ARG A 101 -22.65 13.56 -4.71
CA ARG A 101 -22.98 13.89 -3.31
C ARG A 101 -21.77 14.30 -2.48
N ARG A 102 -20.60 14.34 -3.09
CA ARG A 102 -19.33 14.73 -2.47
C ARG A 102 -18.39 15.30 -3.52
N THR A 103 -17.49 16.16 -3.09
CA THR A 103 -16.41 16.66 -3.93
C THR A 103 -15.39 15.55 -4.21
N GLU A 104 -14.52 15.75 -5.18
CA GLU A 104 -13.45 14.78 -5.48
C GLU A 104 -12.47 14.64 -4.33
N GLU A 105 -12.14 15.72 -3.63
CA GLU A 105 -11.27 15.71 -2.46
C GLU A 105 -11.81 14.80 -1.36
N VAL A 106 -13.09 14.93 -1.00
CA VAL A 106 -13.75 14.02 -0.07
C VAL A 106 -13.79 12.60 -0.63
N GLY A 107 -13.93 12.45 -1.94
CA GLY A 107 -13.88 11.17 -2.62
C GLY A 107 -12.53 10.47 -2.47
N ARG A 108 -11.42 11.22 -2.53
CA ARG A 108 -10.04 10.71 -2.35
C ARG A 108 -9.72 10.37 -0.89
N LEU A 109 -10.27 11.11 0.06
CA LEU A 109 -10.04 10.88 1.49
C LEU A 109 -10.58 9.51 1.96
N LEU A 110 -11.69 9.05 1.42
CA LEU A 110 -12.32 7.80 1.86
C LEU A 110 -11.45 6.55 1.66
N PRO A 111 -10.82 6.34 0.47
CA PRO A 111 -9.87 5.26 0.27
C PRO A 111 -8.73 5.28 1.28
N GLU A 112 -8.12 6.43 1.51
CA GLU A 112 -7.00 6.58 2.43
C GLU A 112 -7.38 6.25 3.86
N LEU A 113 -8.45 6.84 4.39
CA LEU A 113 -8.94 6.52 5.73
C LEU A 113 -9.19 5.02 5.90
N TYR A 114 -9.75 4.36 4.88
CA TYR A 114 -9.98 2.93 4.93
C TYR A 114 -8.66 2.14 4.95
N LEU A 115 -7.70 2.47 4.09
CA LEU A 115 -6.42 1.78 4.00
C LEU A 115 -5.56 2.00 5.24
N HIS A 116 -5.67 3.18 5.86
CA HIS A 116 -5.00 3.49 7.13
C HIS A 116 -5.70 2.92 8.38
N GLY A 117 -6.62 1.99 8.21
CA GLY A 117 -7.13 1.15 9.30
C GLY A 117 -8.48 1.56 9.87
N LEU A 118 -9.15 2.60 9.33
CA LEU A 118 -10.49 2.95 9.81
C LEU A 118 -11.47 1.80 9.55
N ALA A 119 -12.07 1.25 10.62
CA ALA A 119 -13.02 0.16 10.48
C ALA A 119 -14.32 0.63 9.81
N HIS A 120 -15.01 -0.28 9.15
CA HIS A 120 -16.22 0.05 8.39
C HIS A 120 -17.32 0.72 9.23
N GLY A 121 -17.45 0.33 10.51
CA GLY A 121 -18.42 0.92 11.45
C GLY A 121 -18.03 2.33 11.90
N ASP A 122 -16.75 2.66 11.90
CA ASP A 122 -16.24 3.92 12.44
C ASP A 122 -16.22 5.05 11.41
N PHE A 123 -16.44 4.71 10.13
CA PHE A 123 -16.50 5.69 9.05
C PHE A 123 -17.55 6.76 9.26
N ASP A 124 -18.74 6.36 9.70
CA ASP A 124 -19.84 7.28 9.92
C ASP A 124 -19.49 8.29 11.04
N LEU A 125 -18.89 7.80 12.13
CA LEU A 125 -18.45 8.64 13.23
C LEU A 125 -17.31 9.59 12.82
N ALA A 126 -16.25 9.07 12.19
CA ALA A 126 -15.10 9.87 11.77
C ALA A 126 -15.50 10.96 10.75
N LEU A 127 -16.36 10.62 9.81
CA LEU A 127 -16.77 11.57 8.78
C LEU A 127 -17.83 12.55 9.26
N ARG A 128 -18.67 12.19 10.24
CA ARG A 128 -19.51 13.17 10.93
C ARG A 128 -18.67 14.19 11.70
N GLY A 129 -17.58 13.74 12.35
CA GLY A 129 -16.64 14.64 13.00
C GLY A 129 -15.96 15.62 12.02
N LEU A 130 -15.55 15.14 10.83
CA LEU A 130 -14.86 15.95 9.83
C LEU A 130 -15.80 16.81 8.96
N LEU A 131 -16.93 16.25 8.55
CA LEU A 131 -17.80 16.83 7.52
C LEU A 131 -19.16 17.29 8.06
N GLY A 132 -19.37 17.19 9.37
CA GLY A 132 -20.62 17.53 10.07
C GLY A 132 -21.65 16.38 10.07
N ALA A 133 -22.59 16.45 11.00
CA ALA A 133 -23.62 15.42 11.26
C ALA A 133 -24.49 15.05 10.05
N ALA A 134 -24.53 15.91 9.02
CA ALA A 134 -25.30 15.72 7.80
C ALA A 134 -24.55 15.00 6.67
N ALA A 135 -23.30 14.56 6.90
CA ALA A 135 -22.48 13.92 5.86
C ALA A 135 -23.17 12.66 5.27
N PRO A 136 -23.42 12.60 3.96
CA PRO A 136 -24.10 11.47 3.34
C PRO A 136 -23.10 10.32 3.09
N LEU A 137 -22.94 9.46 4.07
CA LEU A 137 -22.14 8.23 3.92
C LEU A 137 -23.04 7.01 4.02
N SER A 138 -22.97 6.20 3.00
CA SER A 138 -23.58 4.88 3.03
C SER A 138 -22.51 3.80 3.10
N THR A 139 -22.80 2.72 3.81
CA THR A 139 -22.02 1.48 3.82
C THR A 139 -21.75 0.96 2.40
N ALA A 140 -22.66 1.21 1.46
CA ALA A 140 -22.51 0.93 0.04
C ALA A 140 -21.33 1.69 -0.62
N SER A 141 -20.87 2.82 -0.07
CA SER A 141 -19.70 3.54 -0.61
C SER A 141 -18.41 2.74 -0.43
N ILE A 142 -18.20 2.13 0.73
CA ILE A 142 -17.04 1.27 1.00
C ILE A 142 -17.11 -0.02 0.18
N ALA A 143 -18.30 -0.59 -0.01
CA ALA A 143 -18.47 -1.78 -0.84
C ALA A 143 -18.07 -1.48 -2.30
N ARG A 144 -18.51 -0.35 -2.86
CA ARG A 144 -18.13 0.09 -4.21
C ARG A 144 -16.64 0.36 -4.36
N LEU A 145 -16.02 0.96 -3.33
CA LEU A 145 -14.57 1.18 -3.29
C LEU A 145 -13.80 -0.14 -3.41
N LYS A 146 -14.18 -1.14 -2.60
CA LYS A 146 -13.57 -2.48 -2.66
C LYS A 146 -13.79 -3.18 -3.99
N ALA A 147 -14.96 -3.03 -4.59
CA ALA A 147 -15.24 -3.57 -5.93
C ALA A 147 -14.38 -2.88 -7.01
N GLY A 148 -14.18 -1.56 -6.91
CA GLY A 148 -13.28 -0.83 -7.78
C GLY A 148 -11.84 -1.33 -7.66
N TRP A 149 -11.35 -1.53 -6.43
CA TRP A 149 -10.00 -2.07 -6.21
C TRP A 149 -9.82 -3.49 -6.73
N GLN A 150 -10.87 -4.31 -6.71
CA GLN A 150 -10.83 -5.64 -7.32
C GLN A 150 -10.57 -5.54 -8.83
N THR A 151 -11.28 -4.64 -9.52
CA THR A 151 -11.09 -4.41 -10.96
C THR A 151 -9.70 -3.82 -11.27
N GLU A 152 -9.24 -2.84 -10.47
CA GLU A 152 -7.90 -2.28 -10.59
C GLU A 152 -6.82 -3.35 -10.37
N TYR A 153 -6.99 -4.21 -9.37
CA TYR A 153 -6.07 -5.31 -9.09
C TYR A 153 -5.98 -6.29 -10.25
N GLU A 154 -7.10 -6.70 -10.82
CA GLU A 154 -7.11 -7.62 -11.96
C GLU A 154 -6.39 -7.04 -13.20
N THR A 155 -6.53 -5.74 -13.44
CA THR A 155 -5.81 -5.02 -14.49
C THR A 155 -4.31 -4.97 -14.18
N TRP A 156 -3.95 -4.57 -12.95
CA TRP A 156 -2.57 -4.49 -12.50
C TRP A 156 -1.88 -5.85 -12.52
N LYS A 157 -2.57 -6.90 -12.11
CA LYS A 157 -2.07 -8.26 -12.08
C LYS A 157 -1.67 -8.76 -13.48
N ARG A 158 -2.33 -8.29 -14.54
CA ARG A 158 -2.07 -8.70 -15.94
C ARG A 158 -1.07 -7.81 -16.68
N ARG A 159 -0.54 -6.77 -16.02
CA ARG A 159 0.39 -5.83 -16.68
C ARG A 159 1.64 -6.53 -17.16
N ARG A 160 2.21 -6.06 -18.28
CA ARG A 160 3.50 -6.50 -18.78
C ARG A 160 4.61 -6.04 -17.83
N LEU A 161 5.70 -6.80 -17.79
CA LEU A 161 6.83 -6.58 -16.87
C LEU A 161 8.16 -6.48 -17.62
N ASP A 162 8.15 -6.45 -18.94
CA ASP A 162 9.35 -6.46 -19.80
C ASP A 162 10.23 -5.23 -19.58
N GLU A 163 9.60 -4.10 -19.22
CA GLU A 163 10.29 -2.84 -18.95
C GLU A 163 10.90 -2.77 -17.55
N LEU A 164 10.56 -3.71 -16.69
CA LEU A 164 11.13 -3.79 -15.34
C LEU A 164 12.43 -4.57 -15.38
N GLU A 165 13.48 -3.94 -14.87
CA GLU A 165 14.80 -4.57 -14.69
C GLU A 165 15.06 -4.81 -13.20
N PRO A 166 14.50 -5.90 -12.60
CA PRO A 166 14.71 -6.22 -11.21
C PRO A 166 16.14 -6.71 -10.99
N VAL A 167 16.83 -6.11 -10.02
CA VAL A 167 18.17 -6.55 -9.59
C VAL A 167 18.06 -7.44 -8.36
N TYR A 168 17.30 -7.01 -7.37
CA TYR A 168 17.01 -7.77 -6.16
C TYR A 168 15.51 -7.94 -5.98
N VAL A 169 15.10 -9.10 -5.47
CA VAL A 169 13.70 -9.39 -5.14
C VAL A 169 13.61 -9.93 -3.73
N TRP A 170 12.73 -9.36 -2.92
CA TRP A 170 12.36 -9.86 -1.60
C TRP A 170 11.01 -10.54 -1.69
N ALA A 171 10.94 -11.76 -1.13
CA ALA A 171 9.75 -12.58 -1.09
C ALA A 171 9.38 -12.91 0.36
N ASP A 172 8.10 -12.72 0.70
CA ASP A 172 7.57 -13.10 2.01
C ASP A 172 6.06 -13.34 1.92
N GLY A 173 5.51 -14.06 2.90
CA GLY A 173 4.10 -14.36 3.02
C GLY A 173 3.46 -13.67 4.22
N ILE A 174 2.24 -13.16 4.04
CA ILE A 174 1.43 -12.68 5.15
C ILE A 174 0.14 -13.47 5.26
N TYR A 175 -0.19 -13.93 6.48
CA TYR A 175 -1.37 -14.74 6.75
C TYR A 175 -2.53 -13.89 7.27
N VAL A 176 -3.67 -13.93 6.57
CA VAL A 176 -4.86 -13.15 6.90
C VAL A 176 -6.10 -14.03 7.04
N LYS A 177 -7.03 -13.62 7.90
CA LYS A 177 -8.32 -14.29 8.06
C LYS A 177 -9.25 -13.92 6.88
N ALA A 178 -9.42 -14.83 5.92
CA ALA A 178 -10.26 -14.62 4.75
C ALA A 178 -10.99 -15.93 4.36
N GLY A 179 -12.16 -15.78 3.73
CA GLY A 179 -12.99 -16.92 3.36
C GLY A 179 -13.79 -17.51 4.52
N LEU A 180 -14.39 -18.66 4.30
CA LEU A 180 -15.21 -19.39 5.28
C LEU A 180 -14.38 -20.33 6.15
N GLU A 181 -13.19 -20.70 5.71
CA GLU A 181 -12.32 -21.65 6.41
C GLU A 181 -11.77 -21.05 7.71
N LYS A 182 -11.50 -21.90 8.69
CA LYS A 182 -10.88 -21.51 9.96
C LYS A 182 -9.43 -21.07 9.77
N ASP A 183 -8.76 -21.63 8.77
CA ASP A 183 -7.36 -21.36 8.47
C ASP A 183 -7.19 -19.97 7.83
N LYS A 184 -6.02 -19.40 8.02
CA LYS A 184 -5.64 -18.14 7.40
C LYS A 184 -5.22 -18.37 5.95
N ALA A 185 -5.68 -17.51 5.05
CA ALA A 185 -5.16 -17.48 3.69
C ALA A 185 -3.74 -16.88 3.65
N ALA A 186 -2.84 -17.51 2.95
CA ALA A 186 -1.50 -16.96 2.69
C ALA A 186 -1.59 -15.95 1.54
N MET A 187 -0.96 -14.79 1.71
CA MET A 187 -0.76 -13.80 0.67
C MET A 187 0.73 -13.72 0.38
N LEU A 188 1.11 -14.15 -0.81
CA LEU A 188 2.49 -14.13 -1.30
C LEU A 188 2.79 -12.74 -1.84
N VAL A 189 3.85 -12.11 -1.37
CA VAL A 189 4.23 -10.75 -1.75
C VAL A 189 5.67 -10.74 -2.25
N LEU A 190 5.87 -10.10 -3.39
CA LEU A 190 7.18 -9.84 -3.97
C LEU A 190 7.39 -8.33 -4.12
N ILE A 191 8.53 -7.84 -3.62
CA ILE A 191 9.01 -6.47 -3.83
C ILE A 191 10.36 -6.53 -4.53
N ALA A 192 10.56 -5.71 -5.56
CA ALA A 192 11.83 -5.63 -6.27
C ALA A 192 12.53 -4.29 -6.06
N ALA A 193 13.86 -4.31 -6.03
CA ALA A 193 14.68 -3.15 -6.36
C ALA A 193 15.05 -3.22 -7.83
N LEU A 194 14.74 -2.16 -8.56
CA LEU A 194 15.03 -2.01 -9.98
C LEU A 194 16.44 -1.46 -10.19
N ARG A 195 16.92 -1.54 -11.44
CA ARG A 195 18.23 -1.02 -11.86
C ARG A 195 18.45 0.45 -11.50
N ASP A 196 17.41 1.25 -11.43
CA ASP A 196 17.45 2.67 -11.06
C ASP A 196 17.37 2.92 -9.53
N GLY A 197 17.31 1.86 -8.73
CA GLY A 197 17.24 1.91 -7.26
C GLY A 197 15.82 2.08 -6.69
N ARG A 198 14.81 2.31 -7.52
CA ARG A 198 13.41 2.33 -7.05
C ARG A 198 13.00 0.94 -6.57
N LYS A 199 12.18 0.91 -5.53
CA LYS A 199 11.54 -0.32 -5.08
C LYS A 199 10.08 -0.33 -5.52
N VAL A 200 9.63 -1.48 -6.05
CA VAL A 200 8.26 -1.64 -6.55
C VAL A 200 7.64 -2.94 -6.07
N VAL A 201 6.34 -2.92 -5.85
CA VAL A 201 5.56 -4.14 -5.60
C VAL A 201 5.42 -4.90 -6.92
N LEU A 202 6.04 -6.06 -7.01
CA LEU A 202 5.97 -6.91 -8.20
C LEU A 202 4.70 -7.75 -8.25
N ALA A 203 4.37 -8.38 -7.12
CA ALA A 203 3.24 -9.29 -7.01
C ALA A 203 2.63 -9.29 -5.62
N VAL A 204 1.33 -9.48 -5.58
CA VAL A 204 0.54 -9.80 -4.40
C VAL A 204 -0.45 -10.87 -4.86
N GLU A 205 -0.34 -12.09 -4.36
CA GLU A 205 -1.18 -13.21 -4.81
C GLU A 205 -1.64 -14.05 -3.63
N SER A 206 -2.85 -14.56 -3.68
CA SER A 206 -3.31 -15.53 -2.69
C SER A 206 -2.80 -16.91 -3.05
N GLY A 207 -2.16 -17.57 -2.08
CA GLY A 207 -1.75 -18.97 -2.17
C GLY A 207 -2.52 -19.85 -1.17
N TYR A 208 -2.64 -21.13 -1.49
CA TYR A 208 -3.20 -22.08 -0.53
C TYR A 208 -2.36 -22.13 0.75
N ARG A 209 -1.03 -22.10 0.59
CA ARG A 209 0.01 -21.93 1.63
C ARG A 209 1.26 -21.38 0.93
N GLU A 210 2.33 -21.12 1.67
CA GLU A 210 3.65 -20.84 1.11
C GLU A 210 4.29 -22.13 0.57
N SER A 211 3.57 -22.87 -0.28
CA SER A 211 4.04 -24.11 -0.88
C SER A 211 4.94 -23.85 -2.10
N THR A 212 5.71 -24.85 -2.49
CA THR A 212 6.53 -24.78 -3.71
C THR A 212 5.66 -24.50 -4.93
N GLU A 213 4.49 -25.13 -5.03
CA GLU A 213 3.55 -24.97 -6.14
C GLU A 213 3.01 -23.55 -6.21
N SER A 214 2.62 -22.96 -5.08
CA SER A 214 2.09 -21.60 -5.02
C SER A 214 3.16 -20.59 -5.45
N TRP A 215 4.38 -20.70 -4.94
CA TRP A 215 5.49 -19.85 -5.35
C TRP A 215 5.88 -20.07 -6.81
N ALA A 216 5.93 -21.32 -7.28
CA ALA A 216 6.29 -21.65 -8.65
C ALA A 216 5.23 -21.13 -9.65
N ALA A 217 3.95 -21.25 -9.32
CA ALA A 217 2.87 -20.70 -10.14
C ALA A 217 3.00 -19.17 -10.26
N LEU A 218 3.24 -18.47 -9.14
CA LEU A 218 3.46 -17.03 -9.14
C LEU A 218 4.69 -16.62 -9.97
N LEU A 219 5.83 -17.28 -9.77
CA LEU A 219 7.05 -16.95 -10.52
C LEU A 219 6.93 -17.26 -12.01
N ARG A 220 6.22 -18.34 -12.40
CA ARG A 220 5.94 -18.65 -13.83
C ARG A 220 5.04 -17.58 -14.46
N ASP A 221 4.01 -17.12 -13.76
CA ASP A 221 3.15 -16.03 -14.22
C ASP A 221 3.96 -14.75 -14.46
N LEU A 222 4.80 -14.36 -13.50
CA LEU A 222 5.67 -13.19 -13.64
C LEU A 222 6.61 -13.33 -14.86
N LYS A 223 7.22 -14.50 -15.03
CA LYS A 223 8.09 -14.80 -16.18
C LYS A 223 7.33 -14.74 -17.50
N ALA A 224 6.12 -15.30 -17.57
CA ALA A 224 5.26 -15.25 -18.76
C ALA A 224 4.85 -13.81 -19.13
N ARG A 225 4.75 -12.91 -18.15
CA ARG A 225 4.49 -11.48 -18.36
C ARG A 225 5.75 -10.68 -18.70
N GLY A 226 6.91 -11.33 -18.87
CA GLY A 226 8.15 -10.72 -19.32
C GLY A 226 9.13 -10.33 -18.21
N LEU A 227 8.91 -10.76 -16.94
CA LEU A 227 9.85 -10.48 -15.87
C LEU A 227 11.19 -11.16 -16.15
N ARG A 228 12.26 -10.38 -16.18
CA ARG A 228 13.63 -10.89 -16.27
C ARG A 228 14.08 -11.46 -14.93
N ALA A 229 14.99 -12.43 -14.97
CA ALA A 229 15.56 -13.01 -13.77
C ALA A 229 16.33 -11.96 -12.96
N PRO A 230 16.03 -11.75 -11.67
CA PRO A 230 16.86 -10.90 -10.82
C PRO A 230 18.22 -11.53 -10.55
N ARG A 231 19.15 -10.79 -9.99
CA ARG A 231 20.46 -11.31 -9.57
C ARG A 231 20.39 -12.05 -8.24
N LEU A 232 19.50 -11.61 -7.35
CA LEU A 232 19.35 -12.23 -6.02
C LEU A 232 17.87 -12.20 -5.61
N LEU A 233 17.41 -13.31 -5.04
CA LEU A 233 16.14 -13.41 -4.35
C LEU A 233 16.39 -13.63 -2.86
N ILE A 234 15.77 -12.80 -2.03
CA ILE A 234 15.88 -12.81 -0.57
C ILE A 234 14.54 -13.29 0.02
N ALA A 235 14.56 -14.34 0.85
CA ALA A 235 13.37 -14.89 1.48
C ALA A 235 13.66 -15.43 2.89
N ASP A 236 12.60 -15.72 3.66
CA ASP A 236 12.71 -16.28 5.00
C ASP A 236 13.20 -17.75 5.00
N GLY A 237 13.11 -18.42 3.86
CA GLY A 237 13.58 -19.81 3.70
C GLY A 237 12.52 -20.86 4.03
N HIS A 238 11.23 -20.50 4.07
CA HIS A 238 10.17 -21.50 4.06
C HIS A 238 10.35 -22.44 2.86
N LEU A 239 10.16 -23.74 3.10
CA LEU A 239 10.58 -24.86 2.23
C LEU A 239 10.18 -24.75 0.75
N GLY A 240 9.09 -24.01 0.44
CA GLY A 240 8.56 -23.92 -0.92
C GLY A 240 9.31 -22.96 -1.85
N ILE A 241 9.84 -21.84 -1.35
CA ILE A 241 10.37 -20.77 -2.22
C ILE A 241 11.61 -21.18 -3.00
N TRP A 242 12.55 -21.88 -2.37
CA TRP A 242 13.81 -22.27 -3.01
C TRP A 242 13.61 -23.30 -4.14
N GLY A 243 12.69 -24.25 -3.94
CA GLY A 243 12.29 -25.17 -4.99
C GLY A 243 11.67 -24.48 -6.19
N ALA A 244 10.81 -23.48 -5.95
CA ALA A 244 10.17 -22.69 -6.97
C ALA A 244 11.17 -21.80 -7.75
N VAL A 245 12.09 -21.14 -7.05
CA VAL A 245 13.14 -20.31 -7.68
C VAL A 245 14.02 -21.14 -8.60
N ARG A 246 14.54 -22.28 -8.14
CA ARG A 246 15.37 -23.16 -8.98
C ARG A 246 14.63 -23.69 -10.20
N ALA A 247 13.33 -23.99 -10.06
CA ALA A 247 12.52 -24.48 -11.18
C ALA A 247 12.21 -23.41 -12.25
N VAL A 248 12.09 -22.13 -11.86
CA VAL A 248 11.63 -21.07 -12.77
C VAL A 248 12.78 -20.15 -13.20
N PHE A 249 13.69 -19.82 -12.29
CA PHE A 249 14.83 -18.93 -12.48
C PHE A 249 16.13 -19.56 -11.92
N PRO A 250 16.68 -20.59 -12.56
CA PRO A 250 17.80 -21.39 -12.01
C PRO A 250 19.10 -20.60 -11.82
N THR A 251 19.27 -19.45 -12.46
CA THR A 251 20.47 -18.61 -12.39
C THR A 251 20.41 -17.56 -11.27
N VAL A 252 19.30 -17.45 -10.56
CA VAL A 252 19.11 -16.45 -9.50
C VAL A 252 19.82 -16.89 -8.24
N GLY A 253 20.63 -16.00 -7.65
CA GLY A 253 21.21 -16.24 -6.33
C GLY A 253 20.13 -16.34 -5.25
N GLU A 254 20.32 -17.21 -4.28
CA GLU A 254 19.41 -17.43 -3.16
C GLU A 254 20.01 -16.83 -1.88
N GLN A 255 19.33 -15.88 -1.23
CA GLN A 255 19.72 -15.33 0.07
C GLN A 255 18.67 -15.62 1.12
N ARG A 256 19.02 -16.31 2.17
CA ARG A 256 18.13 -16.55 3.31
C ARG A 256 18.17 -15.38 4.29
N CYS A 257 17.00 -15.02 4.84
CA CYS A 257 16.86 -13.96 5.84
C CYS A 257 17.56 -14.36 7.16
N TRP A 258 18.50 -13.54 7.61
CA TRP A 258 19.20 -13.74 8.88
C TRP A 258 18.29 -13.61 10.09
N ASN A 259 17.35 -12.66 10.11
CA ASN A 259 16.42 -12.50 11.23
C ASN A 259 15.62 -13.78 11.48
N HIS A 260 15.05 -14.36 10.43
CA HIS A 260 14.29 -15.61 10.54
C HIS A 260 15.19 -16.79 10.92
N ARG A 261 16.42 -16.86 10.38
CA ARG A 261 17.35 -17.94 10.78
C ARG A 261 17.74 -17.81 12.25
N ILE A 262 18.02 -16.62 12.76
CA ILE A 262 18.34 -16.39 14.17
C ILE A 262 17.18 -16.86 15.06
N VAL A 263 15.94 -16.49 14.73
CA VAL A 263 14.76 -16.94 15.48
C VAL A 263 14.68 -18.48 15.47
N ASN A 264 14.84 -19.11 14.30
CA ASN A 264 14.77 -20.58 14.19
C ASN A 264 15.86 -21.30 14.99
N VAL A 265 17.04 -20.69 15.14
CA VAL A 265 18.14 -21.23 15.97
C VAL A 265 17.80 -21.05 17.45
N LEU A 266 17.28 -19.88 17.85
CA LEU A 266 16.89 -19.60 19.22
C LEU A 266 15.74 -20.50 19.70
N ASP A 267 14.78 -20.81 18.81
CA ASP A 267 13.67 -21.73 19.12
C ASP A 267 14.12 -23.16 19.43
N ALA A 268 15.34 -23.53 18.98
CA ALA A 268 15.95 -24.82 19.33
C ALA A 268 16.69 -24.78 20.68
N LEU A 269 16.68 -23.65 21.38
CA LEU A 269 17.39 -23.45 22.64
C LEU A 269 16.41 -23.27 23.82
N PRO A 270 16.75 -23.80 25.00
CA PRO A 270 16.07 -23.45 26.23
C PRO A 270 16.07 -21.91 26.46
N LYS A 271 14.97 -21.35 26.96
CA LYS A 271 14.82 -19.89 27.16
C LYS A 271 15.99 -19.23 27.90
N LYS A 272 16.54 -19.91 28.92
CA LYS A 272 17.69 -19.43 29.71
C LYS A 272 18.97 -19.20 28.89
N LEU A 273 19.13 -19.87 27.73
CA LEU A 273 20.30 -19.75 26.87
C LEU A 273 20.09 -18.77 25.70
N GLN A 274 18.84 -18.34 25.45
CA GLN A 274 18.52 -17.56 24.27
C GLN A 274 19.16 -16.16 24.26
N ALA A 275 19.33 -15.52 25.42
CA ALA A 275 19.97 -14.21 25.49
C ALA A 275 21.45 -14.27 25.08
N GLU A 276 22.22 -15.18 25.70
CA GLU A 276 23.65 -15.39 25.38
C GLU A 276 23.84 -15.84 23.90
N ALA A 277 22.96 -16.75 23.43
CA ALA A 277 22.97 -17.20 22.05
C ALA A 277 22.70 -16.05 21.06
N ARG A 278 21.74 -15.16 21.38
CA ARG A 278 21.41 -14.01 20.53
C ARG A 278 22.60 -13.07 20.35
N GLU A 279 23.35 -12.79 21.41
CA GLU A 279 24.55 -11.96 21.34
C GLU A 279 25.61 -12.53 20.40
N LEU A 280 25.79 -13.85 20.38
CA LEU A 280 26.71 -14.51 19.47
C LEU A 280 26.17 -14.52 18.03
N LEU A 281 24.90 -14.88 17.85
CA LEU A 281 24.29 -15.03 16.53
C LEU A 281 24.17 -13.70 15.78
N THR A 282 23.84 -12.61 16.49
CA THR A 282 23.63 -11.30 15.84
C THR A 282 24.92 -10.67 15.32
N LYS A 283 26.09 -11.12 15.76
CA LYS A 283 27.39 -10.65 15.24
C LYS A 283 27.70 -11.21 13.86
N ILE A 284 27.30 -12.46 13.59
CA ILE A 284 27.66 -13.19 12.38
C ILE A 284 27.31 -12.46 11.07
N PRO A 285 26.06 -11.97 10.86
CA PRO A 285 25.70 -11.26 9.63
C PRO A 285 26.39 -9.91 9.47
N TYR A 286 27.03 -9.39 10.53
CA TYR A 286 27.76 -8.10 10.50
C TYR A 286 29.27 -8.26 10.39
N ALA A 287 29.76 -9.49 10.26
CA ALA A 287 31.17 -9.74 9.98
C ALA A 287 31.60 -9.07 8.66
N GLU A 288 32.81 -8.56 8.62
CA GLU A 288 33.31 -7.80 7.45
C GLU A 288 33.64 -8.69 6.25
N THR A 289 33.94 -9.96 6.50
CA THR A 289 34.25 -10.95 5.46
C THR A 289 33.53 -12.27 5.71
N ARG A 290 33.31 -13.02 4.66
CA ARG A 290 32.75 -14.36 4.75
C ARG A 290 33.56 -15.26 5.68
N THR A 291 34.90 -15.21 5.62
CA THR A 291 35.81 -15.99 6.49
C THR A 291 35.59 -15.67 7.96
N GLU A 292 35.39 -14.39 8.28
CA GLU A 292 35.11 -13.96 9.65
C GLU A 292 33.73 -14.46 10.12
N ALA A 293 32.71 -14.37 9.26
CA ALA A 293 31.39 -14.93 9.56
C ALA A 293 31.47 -16.47 9.83
N GLU A 294 32.26 -17.18 9.05
CA GLU A 294 32.51 -18.62 9.26
C GLU A 294 33.23 -18.90 10.57
N ARG A 295 34.17 -18.06 10.98
CA ARG A 295 34.83 -18.14 12.29
C ARG A 295 33.82 -17.97 13.42
N GLN A 296 33.01 -16.94 13.37
CA GLN A 296 31.97 -16.63 14.38
C GLN A 296 30.89 -17.75 14.41
N LYS A 297 30.54 -18.34 13.25
CA LYS A 297 29.68 -19.54 13.19
C LYS A 297 30.27 -20.69 14.00
N ARG A 298 31.54 -21.01 13.79
CA ARG A 298 32.25 -22.10 14.54
C ARG A 298 32.28 -21.81 16.04
N GLU A 299 32.50 -20.56 16.44
CA GLU A 299 32.46 -20.13 17.85
C GLU A 299 31.08 -20.38 18.47
N PHE A 300 30.01 -20.01 17.77
CA PHE A 300 28.65 -20.29 18.21
C PHE A 300 28.39 -21.81 18.30
N GLN A 301 28.81 -22.59 17.33
CA GLN A 301 28.63 -24.05 17.33
C GLN A 301 29.37 -24.71 18.49
N ALA A 302 30.62 -24.28 18.77
CA ALA A 302 31.38 -24.75 19.91
C ALA A 302 30.71 -24.37 21.25
N TRP A 303 30.19 -23.15 21.36
CA TRP A 303 29.41 -22.69 22.52
C TRP A 303 28.16 -23.56 22.70
N ALA A 304 27.39 -23.76 21.63
CA ALA A 304 26.16 -24.57 21.67
C ALA A 304 26.43 -26.01 22.11
N THR A 305 27.51 -26.59 21.65
CA THR A 305 27.94 -27.93 22.05
C THR A 305 28.31 -28.00 23.55
N ARG A 306 29.08 -27.01 24.07
CA ARG A 306 29.40 -26.93 25.50
C ARG A 306 28.17 -26.76 26.38
N LYS A 307 27.12 -26.11 25.89
CA LYS A 307 25.84 -25.92 26.59
C LYS A 307 24.87 -27.09 26.43
N GLY A 308 25.27 -28.18 25.78
CA GLY A 308 24.40 -29.35 25.51
C GLY A 308 23.31 -29.09 24.46
N ALA A 309 23.49 -28.10 23.61
CA ALA A 309 22.49 -27.65 22.62
C ALA A 309 23.03 -27.78 21.17
N ALA A 310 23.73 -28.83 20.84
CA ALA A 310 24.35 -29.07 19.53
C ALA A 310 23.35 -28.97 18.36
N THR A 311 22.07 -29.26 18.60
CA THR A 311 20.99 -29.09 17.60
C THR A 311 20.87 -27.67 17.10
N ALA A 312 21.03 -26.68 17.96
CA ALA A 312 21.01 -25.27 17.58
C ALA A 312 22.19 -24.94 16.65
N GLY A 313 23.38 -25.49 16.92
CA GLY A 313 24.53 -25.34 16.04
C GLY A 313 24.32 -25.96 14.66
N ARG A 314 23.70 -27.15 14.59
CA ARG A 314 23.33 -27.77 13.31
C ARG A 314 22.30 -26.96 12.54
N ARG A 315 21.30 -26.40 13.22
CA ARG A 315 20.31 -25.50 12.58
C ARG A 315 20.94 -24.28 11.95
N LEU A 316 21.98 -23.71 12.53
CA LEU A 316 22.70 -22.60 11.90
C LEU A 316 23.45 -23.06 10.63
N ASP A 317 23.90 -24.30 10.58
CA ASP A 317 24.64 -24.85 9.45
C ASP A 317 23.74 -25.17 8.24
N GLU A 318 22.49 -25.51 8.50
CA GLU A 318 21.49 -25.66 7.46
C GLU A 318 21.35 -24.35 6.65
N ASP A 319 21.45 -24.44 5.32
CA ASP A 319 21.39 -23.27 4.41
C ASP A 319 22.50 -22.22 4.60
N TRP A 320 23.63 -22.59 5.20
CA TRP A 320 24.74 -21.66 5.44
C TRP A 320 25.13 -20.90 4.17
N GLU A 321 25.24 -21.58 3.04
CA GLU A 321 25.58 -20.99 1.75
C GLU A 321 24.60 -19.88 1.36
N ARG A 322 23.29 -20.10 1.61
CA ARG A 322 22.27 -19.08 1.38
C ARG A 322 22.31 -17.92 2.37
N LEU A 323 22.85 -18.12 3.55
CA LEU A 323 22.99 -17.06 4.56
C LEU A 323 24.12 -16.09 4.24
N VAL A 324 25.14 -16.55 3.52
CA VAL A 324 26.36 -15.77 3.21
C VAL A 324 26.42 -15.30 1.75
N THR A 325 25.40 -15.56 0.95
CA THR A 325 25.35 -15.15 -0.47
C THR A 325 25.53 -13.64 -0.65
N PHE A 326 25.06 -12.83 0.28
CA PHE A 326 25.16 -11.35 0.21
C PHE A 326 26.61 -10.85 0.14
N TYR A 327 27.62 -11.63 0.58
CA TYR A 327 29.03 -11.24 0.47
C TYR A 327 29.51 -11.13 -0.99
N ALA A 328 28.79 -11.75 -1.93
CA ALA A 328 29.03 -11.64 -3.38
C ALA A 328 28.38 -10.39 -4.03
N PHE A 329 27.93 -9.44 -3.23
CA PHE A 329 27.29 -8.19 -3.68
C PHE A 329 27.95 -6.98 -3.00
N PRO A 330 27.76 -5.72 -3.54
CA PRO A 330 28.37 -4.52 -2.98
C PRO A 330 28.09 -4.35 -1.47
N LYS A 331 29.13 -3.98 -0.70
CA LYS A 331 29.02 -3.82 0.77
C LYS A 331 27.93 -2.83 1.16
N ALA A 332 27.73 -1.77 0.37
CA ALA A 332 26.68 -0.76 0.60
C ALA A 332 25.26 -1.36 0.54
N HIS A 333 25.04 -2.44 -0.22
CA HIS A 333 23.75 -3.11 -0.34
C HIS A 333 23.47 -4.11 0.79
N TRP A 334 24.46 -4.61 1.52
CA TRP A 334 24.35 -5.70 2.48
C TRP A 334 23.23 -5.52 3.51
N LYS A 335 23.03 -4.29 4.01
CA LYS A 335 21.98 -4.02 5.00
C LYS A 335 20.56 -4.32 4.47
N HIS A 336 20.37 -4.26 3.14
CA HIS A 336 19.11 -4.58 2.50
C HIS A 336 19.02 -6.07 2.12
N LEU A 337 20.16 -6.75 1.92
CA LEU A 337 20.20 -8.12 1.42
C LEU A 337 20.17 -9.18 2.53
N ARG A 338 20.65 -8.83 3.74
CA ARG A 338 20.72 -9.78 4.88
C ARG A 338 19.36 -10.22 5.39
N THR A 339 18.31 -9.43 5.16
CA THR A 339 16.99 -9.65 5.75
C THR A 339 15.86 -9.37 4.77
N THR A 340 14.68 -9.89 5.08
CA THR A 340 13.42 -9.63 4.38
C THR A 340 12.74 -8.33 4.82
N ASN A 341 13.39 -7.49 5.62
CA ASN A 341 12.81 -6.23 6.14
C ASN A 341 12.22 -5.32 5.07
N VAL A 342 12.71 -5.38 3.83
CA VAL A 342 12.19 -4.58 2.71
C VAL A 342 10.74 -4.94 2.40
N VAL A 343 10.38 -6.22 2.43
CA VAL A 343 9.00 -6.69 2.19
C VAL A 343 8.20 -6.76 3.48
N GLU A 344 8.83 -6.96 4.63
CA GLU A 344 8.16 -7.01 5.93
C GLU A 344 7.73 -5.64 6.45
N SER A 345 8.52 -4.59 6.19
CA SER A 345 8.24 -3.23 6.66
C SER A 345 6.84 -2.73 6.25
N PRO A 346 6.42 -2.79 4.98
CA PRO A 346 5.06 -2.40 4.59
C PRO A 346 3.96 -3.32 5.14
N PHE A 347 4.29 -4.51 5.64
CA PHE A 347 3.31 -5.37 6.29
C PHE A 347 2.75 -4.79 7.59
N ALA A 348 3.38 -3.81 8.20
CA ALA A 348 2.83 -3.09 9.35
C ALA A 348 1.48 -2.41 8.97
N ALA A 349 1.44 -1.72 7.82
CA ALA A 349 0.21 -1.11 7.30
C ALA A 349 -0.84 -2.18 6.93
N VAL A 350 -0.38 -3.29 6.32
CA VAL A 350 -1.27 -4.42 5.98
C VAL A 350 -1.87 -5.04 7.25
N ARG A 351 -1.07 -5.26 8.30
CA ARG A 351 -1.55 -5.80 9.58
C ARG A 351 -2.55 -4.87 10.25
N LEU A 352 -2.30 -3.55 10.25
CA LEU A 352 -3.22 -2.56 10.77
C LEU A 352 -4.58 -2.64 10.05
N ARG A 353 -4.55 -2.65 8.71
CA ARG A 353 -5.77 -2.74 7.90
C ARG A 353 -6.52 -4.06 8.08
N THR A 354 -5.82 -5.18 8.10
CA THR A 354 -6.42 -6.51 8.24
C THR A 354 -6.95 -6.76 9.66
N ALA A 355 -6.29 -6.23 10.69
CA ALA A 355 -6.78 -6.26 12.08
C ALA A 355 -8.12 -5.52 12.22
N ALA A 356 -8.22 -4.32 11.64
CA ALA A 356 -9.48 -3.54 11.66
C ALA A 356 -10.61 -4.22 10.86
N ALA A 357 -10.29 -5.01 9.85
CA ALA A 357 -11.29 -5.80 9.10
C ALA A 357 -11.77 -7.04 9.85
N LYS A 358 -11.02 -7.49 10.87
CA LYS A 358 -11.20 -8.77 11.61
C LYS A 358 -11.14 -10.00 10.71
N ARG A 359 -12.01 -10.08 9.68
CA ARG A 359 -12.08 -11.16 8.68
C ARG A 359 -12.63 -10.62 7.35
N PHE A 360 -12.06 -11.06 6.26
CA PHE A 360 -12.61 -10.84 4.91
C PHE A 360 -13.55 -11.98 4.53
N LYS A 361 -14.70 -11.63 3.92
CA LYS A 361 -15.67 -12.65 3.46
C LYS A 361 -15.13 -13.53 2.33
N LYS A 362 -14.27 -12.97 1.48
CA LYS A 362 -13.67 -13.64 0.32
C LYS A 362 -12.17 -13.36 0.29
N VAL A 363 -11.39 -14.32 -0.19
CA VAL A 363 -9.93 -14.22 -0.31
C VAL A 363 -9.54 -13.12 -1.32
N GLU A 364 -10.27 -13.03 -2.44
CA GLU A 364 -10.05 -12.04 -3.49
C GLU A 364 -10.18 -10.61 -2.95
N ASN A 365 -11.16 -10.40 -2.06
CA ASN A 365 -11.33 -9.08 -1.40
C ASN A 365 -10.15 -8.75 -0.47
N ALA A 366 -9.58 -9.75 0.20
CA ALA A 366 -8.38 -9.56 1.02
C ALA A 366 -7.19 -9.20 0.14
N THR A 367 -6.99 -9.95 -0.96
CA THR A 367 -5.90 -9.74 -1.91
C THR A 367 -5.92 -8.33 -2.48
N ALA A 368 -7.08 -7.87 -2.98
CA ALA A 368 -7.22 -6.52 -3.55
C ALA A 368 -6.97 -5.40 -2.51
N VAL A 369 -7.42 -5.58 -1.27
CA VAL A 369 -7.19 -4.60 -0.20
C VAL A 369 -5.72 -4.59 0.21
N ILE A 370 -5.08 -5.74 0.36
CA ILE A 370 -3.66 -5.84 0.71
C ILE A 370 -2.80 -5.24 -0.40
N TRP A 371 -3.08 -5.60 -1.65
CA TRP A 371 -2.42 -5.02 -2.81
C TRP A 371 -2.52 -3.49 -2.82
N LYS A 372 -3.73 -2.93 -2.63
CA LYS A 372 -3.92 -1.48 -2.61
C LYS A 372 -3.17 -0.82 -1.45
N THR A 373 -3.15 -1.45 -0.27
CA THR A 373 -2.39 -0.98 0.89
C THR A 373 -0.89 -0.95 0.59
N LEU A 374 -0.36 -1.98 -0.07
CA LEU A 374 1.04 -2.06 -0.46
C LEU A 374 1.39 -1.04 -1.54
N LEU A 375 0.51 -0.76 -2.52
CA LEU A 375 0.74 0.30 -3.52
C LEU A 375 0.75 1.71 -2.90
N VAL A 376 -0.05 1.95 -1.86
CA VAL A 376 0.03 3.22 -1.10
C VAL A 376 1.36 3.31 -0.36
N ALA A 377 1.79 2.22 0.29
CA ALA A 377 3.09 2.17 0.95
C ALA A 377 4.26 2.33 -0.05
N GLU A 378 4.15 1.80 -1.25
CA GLU A 378 5.16 1.91 -2.33
C GLU A 378 5.52 3.36 -2.64
N GLN A 379 4.57 4.29 -2.58
CA GLN A 379 4.81 5.71 -2.82
C GLN A 379 5.82 6.33 -1.84
N SER A 380 5.99 5.73 -0.67
CA SER A 380 6.93 6.14 0.37
C SER A 380 8.20 5.29 0.43
N PHE A 381 8.39 4.34 -0.47
CA PHE A 381 9.57 3.49 -0.48
C PHE A 381 10.83 4.32 -0.78
N ARG A 382 11.78 4.27 0.14
CA ARG A 382 13.10 4.86 -0.10
C ARG A 382 13.84 4.03 -1.16
N ARG A 383 14.60 4.68 -2.02
CA ARG A 383 15.50 3.99 -2.94
C ARG A 383 16.47 3.07 -2.18
N LEU A 384 17.01 2.08 -2.87
CA LEU A 384 18.11 1.30 -2.34
C LEU A 384 19.32 2.23 -2.14
N ASP A 385 20.11 1.99 -1.10
CA ASP A 385 21.34 2.74 -0.91
C ASP A 385 22.35 2.42 -2.01
N ALA A 386 23.20 3.37 -2.35
CA ALA A 386 24.18 3.28 -3.42
C ALA A 386 23.56 2.75 -4.73
N PRO A 387 22.48 3.36 -5.25
CA PRO A 387 21.77 2.88 -6.42
C PRO A 387 22.63 2.88 -7.69
N GLU A 388 23.68 3.67 -7.72
CA GLU A 388 24.68 3.73 -8.81
C GLU A 388 25.43 2.41 -9.02
N LEU A 389 25.45 1.51 -8.04
CA LEU A 389 26.07 0.19 -8.16
C LEU A 389 25.13 -0.88 -8.76
N LEU A 390 23.83 -0.62 -8.81
CA LEU A 390 22.85 -1.58 -9.33
C LEU A 390 23.04 -1.91 -10.81
N PRO A 391 23.39 -0.97 -11.71
CA PRO A 391 23.72 -1.32 -13.09
C PRO A 391 24.84 -2.36 -13.20
N GLU A 392 25.93 -2.20 -12.47
CA GLU A 392 27.04 -3.16 -12.46
C GLU A 392 26.60 -4.54 -11.96
N VAL A 393 25.81 -4.57 -10.88
CA VAL A 393 25.24 -5.82 -10.39
C VAL A 393 24.33 -6.46 -11.43
N ALA A 394 23.47 -5.69 -12.09
CA ALA A 394 22.59 -6.18 -13.15
C ALA A 394 23.40 -6.77 -14.32
N GLU A 395 24.54 -6.22 -14.65
CA GLU A 395 25.47 -6.70 -15.69
C GLU A 395 26.27 -7.92 -15.25
N GLY A 396 26.24 -8.27 -13.94
CA GLY A 396 26.91 -9.45 -13.42
C GLY A 396 28.37 -9.22 -13.00
N VAL A 397 28.71 -7.96 -12.71
CA VAL A 397 30.04 -7.69 -12.13
C VAL A 397 30.20 -8.46 -10.82
N ALA A 398 31.30 -9.21 -10.70
CA ALA A 398 31.60 -10.03 -9.52
C ALA A 398 32.10 -9.17 -8.36
N TYR A 399 31.64 -9.52 -7.16
CA TYR A 399 32.07 -8.93 -5.90
C TYR A 399 32.58 -10.03 -4.95
N VAL A 400 33.58 -9.72 -4.15
CA VAL A 400 34.10 -10.61 -3.10
C VAL A 400 34.17 -9.77 -1.82
N ASN A 401 33.48 -10.24 -0.78
CA ASN A 401 33.34 -9.52 0.49
C ASN A 401 32.91 -8.04 0.32
N GLY A 402 32.05 -7.80 -0.65
CA GLY A 402 31.48 -6.46 -0.91
C GLY A 402 32.33 -5.54 -1.76
N GLU A 403 33.52 -5.93 -2.15
CA GLU A 403 34.43 -5.20 -3.03
C GLU A 403 34.42 -5.80 -4.44
N ARG A 404 34.55 -4.96 -5.47
CA ARG A 404 34.61 -5.38 -6.86
C ARG A 404 35.82 -6.30 -7.07
N ALA A 405 35.59 -7.48 -7.63
CA ALA A 405 36.67 -8.42 -7.93
C ALA A 405 37.65 -7.84 -8.95
N LYS A 406 38.95 -7.93 -8.67
CA LYS A 406 39.99 -7.51 -9.63
C LYS A 406 40.00 -8.54 -10.79
N ARG A 407 40.17 -8.06 -12.04
CA ARG A 407 40.12 -8.85 -13.28
C ARG A 407 40.97 -10.11 -13.35
N GLY A 408 41.74 -10.46 -12.32
CA GLY A 408 42.56 -11.69 -12.24
C GLY A 408 41.94 -12.83 -11.41
N ASN A 409 40.88 -12.62 -10.66
CA ASN A 409 40.26 -13.57 -9.72
C ASN A 409 38.91 -14.14 -10.15
N GLU A 410 38.49 -13.93 -11.42
CA GLU A 410 37.21 -14.41 -11.94
C GLU A 410 37.04 -15.94 -11.91
N LYS A 411 38.15 -16.71 -11.87
CA LYS A 411 38.13 -18.19 -11.82
C LYS A 411 37.86 -18.80 -10.44
N ALA A 412 37.83 -18.00 -9.37
CA ALA A 412 37.60 -18.49 -8.01
C ALA A 412 36.19 -18.23 -7.47
N ALA A 413 35.34 -17.59 -8.27
CA ALA A 413 33.97 -17.19 -7.87
C ALA A 413 32.84 -17.90 -8.68
N ALA A 414 33.21 -18.89 -9.53
CA ALA A 414 32.28 -19.71 -10.30
C ALA A 414 32.02 -21.07 -9.64
#